data_e731d3d50cde49e4e17e329384a6f145
#
_entry.id   e731d3d50cde49e4e17e329384a6f145
#
_cell.length_a   1.000
_cell.length_b   1.000
_cell.length_c   1.000
_cell.angle_alpha   90.00
_cell.angle_beta   90.00
_cell.angle_gamma   90.00
#
_symmetry.space_group_name_H-M   'P 1'
#
loop_
_entity.id
_entity.type
_entity.pdbx_description
1 polymer ?
#
loop_
_entity_poly.entity_id
_entity_poly.type
_entity_poly.pdbx_seq_one_letter_code
_entity_poly.pdbx_strand_id
1 'polypeptide(L)'
;SGADGFSIREKRNALRSLAQQVRRFHDLGFVHGDLVPSNILACRDNGDGLLFYFMDNDRTRRYPSWLPQGLWKRNLVQLNRMPLASISLQDRMRFFREYCGAKYSTAANRRLLLWLETKTRRRRAECDAIDAEMSFRRLMIWQER
;
A
#
# COMPACT_ATOMS: atom_id res chain seq x y z
N SER A 1 -26.80 15.12 -6.12
CA SER A 1 -25.75 14.17 -6.52
C SER A 1 -24.44 14.61 -5.92
N GLY A 2 -24.20 14.22 -4.66
CA GLY A 2 -22.97 14.51 -3.95
C GLY A 2 -21.88 13.54 -4.40
N ALA A 3 -20.90 14.03 -5.13
CA ALA A 3 -19.63 13.35 -5.19
C ALA A 3 -18.99 13.50 -3.80
N ASP A 4 -19.09 12.47 -2.97
CA ASP A 4 -18.39 12.35 -1.70
C ASP A 4 -16.89 12.15 -1.96
N GLY A 5 -16.28 13.14 -2.61
CA GLY A 5 -14.84 13.18 -2.79
C GLY A 5 -14.20 13.68 -1.51
N PHE A 6 -13.28 12.92 -0.94
CA PHE A 6 -12.41 13.41 0.10
C PHE A 6 -11.74 14.71 -0.33
N SER A 7 -11.78 15.73 0.52
CA SER A 7 -10.99 16.93 0.30
C SER A 7 -9.49 16.58 0.26
N ILE A 8 -8.70 17.41 -0.38
CA ILE A 8 -7.23 17.22 -0.42
C ILE A 8 -6.64 17.12 0.99
N ARG A 9 -7.18 17.86 1.94
CA ARG A 9 -6.77 17.84 3.34
C ARG A 9 -7.09 16.51 4.00
N GLU A 10 -8.30 16.00 3.83
CA GLU A 10 -8.72 14.70 4.36
C GLU A 10 -7.88 13.57 3.78
N LYS A 11 -7.64 13.57 2.47
CA LYS A 11 -6.76 12.61 1.81
C LYS A 11 -5.35 12.62 2.39
N ARG A 12 -4.76 13.81 2.60
CA ARG A 12 -3.42 13.92 3.21
C ARG A 12 -3.38 13.41 4.64
N ASN A 13 -4.39 13.72 5.43
CA ASN A 13 -4.51 13.23 6.80
C ASN A 13 -4.70 11.72 6.83
N ALA A 14 -5.51 11.16 5.94
CA ALA A 14 -5.68 9.71 5.79
C ALA A 14 -4.37 9.00 5.48
N LEU A 15 -3.62 9.49 4.50
CA LEU A 15 -2.33 8.92 4.11
C LEU A 15 -1.31 8.97 5.26
N ARG A 16 -1.28 10.07 6.02
CA ARG A 16 -0.43 10.21 7.20
C ARG A 16 -0.80 9.18 8.27
N SER A 17 -2.07 9.08 8.61
CA SER A 17 -2.56 8.11 9.60
C SER A 17 -2.27 6.68 9.19
N LEU A 18 -2.49 6.34 7.93
CA LEU A 18 -2.18 5.01 7.41
C LEU A 18 -0.67 4.71 7.48
N ALA A 19 0.18 5.65 7.10
CA ALA A 19 1.63 5.50 7.16
C ALA A 19 2.12 5.25 8.60
N GLN A 20 1.58 5.99 9.56
CA GLN A 20 1.91 5.82 10.99
C GLN A 20 1.44 4.46 11.51
N GLN A 21 0.26 4.01 11.14
CA GLN A 21 -0.26 2.70 11.57
C GLN A 21 0.54 1.55 10.96
N VAL A 22 0.88 1.62 9.68
CA VAL A 22 1.74 0.62 9.02
C VAL A 22 3.13 0.60 9.66
N ARG A 23 3.72 1.77 9.95
CA ARG A 23 4.99 1.85 10.64
C ARG A 23 4.94 1.20 12.01
N ARG A 24 3.93 1.53 12.81
CA ARG A 24 3.74 0.92 14.13
C ARG A 24 3.56 -0.60 14.05
N PHE A 25 2.80 -1.06 13.08
CA PHE A 25 2.59 -2.49 12.81
C PHE A 25 3.92 -3.20 12.55
N HIS A 26 4.77 -2.64 11.69
CA HIS A 26 6.09 -3.18 11.41
C HIS A 26 7.06 -3.05 12.60
N ASP A 27 7.02 -1.95 13.35
CA ASP A 27 7.87 -1.77 14.54
C ASP A 27 7.55 -2.77 15.66
N LEU A 28 6.29 -3.22 15.74
CA LEU A 28 5.87 -4.30 16.63
C LEU A 28 6.28 -5.70 16.13
N GLY A 29 6.90 -5.78 14.98
CA GLY A 29 7.38 -7.02 14.36
C GLY A 29 6.37 -7.75 13.49
N PHE A 30 5.18 -7.18 13.27
CA PHE A 30 4.18 -7.79 12.41
C PHE A 30 4.47 -7.54 10.94
N VAL A 31 4.21 -8.56 10.13
CA VAL A 31 4.18 -8.48 8.66
C VAL A 31 2.86 -9.08 8.20
N HIS A 32 2.11 -8.32 7.43
CA HIS A 32 0.85 -8.77 6.86
C HIS A 32 1.09 -9.69 5.65
N GLY A 33 0.30 -10.74 5.52
CA GLY A 33 0.45 -11.68 4.41
C GLY A 33 0.16 -11.07 3.04
N ASP A 34 -0.81 -10.14 2.98
CA ASP A 34 -1.21 -9.47 1.73
C ASP A 34 -1.78 -8.07 2.01
N LEU A 35 -0.91 -7.09 2.22
CA LEU A 35 -1.29 -5.71 2.56
C LEU A 35 -1.59 -4.88 1.30
N VAL A 36 -2.53 -5.36 0.51
CA VAL A 36 -3.05 -4.62 -0.64
C VAL A 36 -4.17 -3.65 -0.21
N PRO A 37 -4.44 -2.58 -0.96
CA PRO A 37 -5.46 -1.60 -0.58
C PRO A 37 -6.85 -2.19 -0.33
N SER A 38 -7.25 -3.24 -1.04
CA SER A 38 -8.53 -3.93 -0.84
C SER A 38 -8.66 -4.66 0.50
N ASN A 39 -7.54 -4.93 1.19
CA ASN A 39 -7.50 -5.52 2.52
C ASN A 39 -7.39 -4.47 3.64
N ILE A 40 -7.66 -3.21 3.33
CA ILE A 40 -7.63 -2.10 4.28
C ILE A 40 -9.01 -1.44 4.32
N LEU A 41 -9.62 -1.47 5.49
CA LEU A 41 -10.88 -0.79 5.76
C LEU A 41 -10.59 0.50 6.52
N ALA A 42 -11.06 1.62 6.00
CA ALA A 42 -11.00 2.92 6.68
C ALA A 42 -12.30 3.20 7.41
N CYS A 43 -12.23 3.54 8.68
CA CYS A 43 -13.36 3.94 9.49
C CYS A 43 -13.11 5.32 10.09
N ARG A 44 -14.15 6.16 10.18
CA ARG A 44 -14.06 7.41 10.92
C ARG A 44 -14.05 7.12 12.42
N ASP A 45 -13.11 7.71 13.12
CA ASP A 45 -13.11 7.75 14.57
C ASP A 45 -14.14 8.79 15.08
N ASN A 46 -14.49 8.75 16.35
CA ASN A 46 -15.41 9.69 16.99
C ASN A 46 -14.94 11.17 16.97
N GLY A 47 -13.76 11.43 16.42
CA GLY A 47 -13.22 12.75 16.05
C GLY A 47 -13.02 12.84 14.54
N ASP A 48 -12.25 13.81 14.07
CA ASP A 48 -11.95 14.01 12.65
C ASP A 48 -10.86 13.03 12.12
N GLY A 49 -10.51 11.99 12.90
CA GLY A 49 -9.49 11.01 12.56
C GLY A 49 -10.01 9.84 11.73
N LEU A 50 -9.09 9.17 11.04
CA LEU A 50 -9.34 7.90 10.36
C LEU A 50 -8.56 6.78 11.04
N LEU A 51 -9.26 5.69 11.32
CA LEU A 51 -8.69 4.41 11.75
C LEU A 51 -8.70 3.44 10.59
N PHE A 52 -7.62 2.70 10.44
CA PHE A 52 -7.49 1.69 9.41
C PHE A 52 -7.42 0.31 10.04
N TYR A 53 -8.25 -0.59 9.54
CA TYR A 53 -8.26 -1.99 9.93
C TYR A 53 -7.68 -2.83 8.80
N PHE A 54 -6.70 -3.66 9.13
CA PHE A 54 -6.11 -4.61 8.20
C PHE A 54 -6.92 -5.91 8.26
N MET A 55 -7.49 -6.28 7.13
CA MET A 55 -8.32 -7.47 6.96
C MET A 55 -7.51 -8.61 6.36
N ASP A 56 -8.06 -9.84 6.39
CA ASP A 56 -7.41 -11.04 5.87
C ASP A 56 -6.05 -11.32 6.53
N ASN A 57 -6.10 -11.49 7.84
CA ASN A 57 -4.91 -11.66 8.68
C ASN A 57 -4.40 -13.11 8.77
N ASP A 58 -4.93 -14.04 8.00
CA ASP A 58 -4.60 -15.48 8.09
C ASP A 58 -3.10 -15.76 7.93
N ARG A 59 -2.41 -14.96 7.12
CA ARG A 59 -0.97 -15.07 6.87
C ARG A 59 -0.15 -14.01 7.58
N THR A 60 -0.75 -13.24 8.48
CA THR A 60 -0.02 -12.26 9.28
C THR A 60 0.86 -13.00 10.29
N ARG A 61 2.13 -12.60 10.37
CA ARG A 61 3.13 -13.19 11.27
C ARG A 61 3.82 -12.11 12.06
N ARG A 62 4.20 -12.47 13.27
CA ARG A 62 5.07 -11.64 14.11
C ARG A 62 6.47 -12.23 14.13
N TYR A 63 7.44 -11.39 13.83
CA TYR A 63 8.86 -11.77 13.82
C TYR A 63 9.60 -11.14 15.00
N PRO A 64 10.53 -11.85 15.63
CA PRO A 64 11.38 -11.27 16.66
C PRO A 64 12.23 -10.13 16.10
N SER A 65 12.45 -9.10 16.90
CA SER A 65 13.22 -7.91 16.48
C SER A 65 14.69 -8.21 16.12
N TRP A 66 15.24 -9.31 16.66
CA TRP A 66 16.61 -9.75 16.37
C TRP A 66 16.75 -10.52 15.03
N LEU A 67 15.63 -10.94 14.44
CA LEU A 67 15.66 -11.64 13.16
C LEU A 67 15.77 -10.63 12.01
N PRO A 68 16.91 -10.57 11.30
CA PRO A 68 17.02 -9.70 10.12
C PRO A 68 16.13 -10.28 9.01
N GLN A 69 15.10 -9.57 8.67
CA GLN A 69 14.19 -9.96 7.60
C GLN A 69 13.67 -8.73 6.84
N GLY A 70 13.53 -8.87 5.55
CA GLY A 70 13.03 -7.80 4.68
C GLY A 70 11.57 -7.96 4.26
N LEU A 71 10.83 -8.89 4.89
CA LEU A 71 9.47 -9.22 4.51
C LEU A 71 8.49 -8.04 4.65
N TRP A 72 8.72 -7.15 5.60
CA TRP A 72 7.95 -5.91 5.75
C TRP A 72 8.02 -5.01 4.52
N LYS A 73 9.10 -5.07 3.73
CA LYS A 73 9.24 -4.33 2.47
C LYS A 73 8.19 -4.76 1.44
N ARG A 74 7.80 -6.04 1.47
CA ARG A 74 6.72 -6.55 0.62
C ARG A 74 5.41 -5.81 0.87
N ASN A 75 5.08 -5.54 2.13
CA ASN A 75 3.89 -4.76 2.47
C ASN A 75 3.92 -3.36 1.87
N LEU A 76 5.07 -2.70 1.83
CA LEU A 76 5.21 -1.39 1.19
C LEU A 76 5.00 -1.47 -0.33
N VAL A 77 5.50 -2.52 -1.00
CA VAL A 77 5.23 -2.74 -2.43
C VAL A 77 3.74 -2.97 -2.68
N GLN A 78 3.08 -3.76 -1.85
CA GLN A 78 1.65 -4.05 -1.95
C GLN A 78 0.81 -2.78 -1.78
N LEU A 79 1.10 -1.95 -0.78
CA LEU A 79 0.45 -0.65 -0.55
C LEU A 79 0.70 0.34 -1.69
N ASN A 80 1.91 0.35 -2.24
CA ASN A 80 2.28 1.28 -3.32
C ASN A 80 1.57 0.96 -4.65
N ARG A 81 0.82 -0.13 -4.72
CA ARG A 81 0.00 -0.53 -5.86
C ARG A 81 -1.37 0.17 -5.90
N MET A 82 -1.61 1.15 -5.05
CA MET A 82 -2.83 1.96 -5.09
C MET A 82 -3.08 2.53 -6.50
N PRO A 83 -4.35 2.62 -6.94
CA PRO A 83 -4.69 3.14 -8.26
C PRO A 83 -4.11 4.54 -8.49
N LEU A 84 -3.41 4.72 -9.61
CA LEU A 84 -2.76 6.01 -9.94
C LEU A 84 -3.74 7.17 -10.12
N ALA A 85 -4.96 6.88 -10.56
CA ALA A 85 -6.01 7.89 -10.71
C ALA A 85 -6.39 8.57 -9.39
N SER A 86 -6.29 7.86 -8.28
CA SER A 86 -6.67 8.33 -6.95
C SER A 86 -5.49 8.85 -6.12
N ILE A 87 -4.29 8.32 -6.36
CA ILE A 87 -3.09 8.55 -5.54
C ILE A 87 -1.96 9.01 -6.45
N SER A 88 -1.58 10.27 -6.33
CA SER A 88 -0.48 10.85 -7.11
C SER A 88 0.90 10.36 -6.62
N LEU A 89 1.93 10.60 -7.43
CA LEU A 89 3.31 10.37 -6.99
C LEU A 89 3.65 11.16 -5.72
N GLN A 90 3.18 12.42 -5.63
CA GLN A 90 3.39 13.24 -4.43
C GLN A 90 2.72 12.66 -3.19
N ASP A 91 1.53 12.06 -3.34
CA ASP A 91 0.84 11.39 -2.24
C ASP A 91 1.63 10.18 -1.75
N ARG A 92 2.19 9.39 -2.66
CA ARG A 92 3.05 8.25 -2.33
C ARG A 92 4.34 8.68 -1.64
N MET A 93 4.94 9.79 -2.08
CA MET A 93 6.12 10.36 -1.43
C MET A 93 5.81 10.87 -0.02
N ARG A 94 4.64 11.49 0.19
CA ARG A 94 4.18 11.89 1.53
C ARG A 94 3.98 10.70 2.44
N PHE A 95 3.34 9.65 1.96
CA PHE A 95 3.18 8.39 2.70
C PHE A 95 4.54 7.83 3.13
N PHE A 96 5.48 7.70 2.19
CA PHE A 96 6.80 7.16 2.47
C PHE A 96 7.59 8.02 3.45
N ARG A 97 7.53 9.34 3.32
CA ARG A 97 8.15 10.27 4.24
C ARG A 97 7.61 10.11 5.66
N GLU A 98 6.32 10.02 5.82
CA GLU A 98 5.68 9.80 7.12
C GLU A 98 6.04 8.43 7.71
N TYR A 99 6.05 7.40 6.89
CA TYR A 99 6.46 6.05 7.29
C TYR A 99 7.91 6.01 7.81
N CYS A 100 8.84 6.69 7.14
CA CYS A 100 10.24 6.76 7.56
C CYS A 100 10.47 7.69 8.76
N GLY A 101 9.61 8.68 8.96
CA GLY A 101 9.73 9.69 10.01
C GLY A 101 11.03 10.50 9.89
N ALA A 102 11.69 10.78 11.01
CA ALA A 102 12.91 11.57 11.07
C ALA A 102 14.07 10.99 10.24
N LYS A 103 14.05 9.71 9.94
CA LYS A 103 15.09 9.02 9.16
C LYS A 103 14.85 9.07 7.65
N TYR A 104 13.84 9.79 7.17
CA TYR A 104 13.48 9.85 5.75
C TYR A 104 14.65 10.20 4.83
N SER A 105 15.48 11.16 5.20
CA SER A 105 16.59 11.65 4.38
C SER A 105 17.85 10.78 4.42
N THR A 106 17.87 9.70 5.18
CA THR A 106 19.04 8.81 5.24
C THR A 106 19.32 8.13 3.90
N ALA A 107 20.60 7.80 3.62
CA ALA A 107 20.98 7.09 2.41
C ALA A 107 20.29 5.72 2.30
N ALA A 108 20.10 5.03 3.42
CA ALA A 108 19.38 3.76 3.46
C ALA A 108 17.91 3.90 3.01
N ASN A 109 17.21 4.92 3.46
CA ASN A 109 15.81 5.16 3.08
C ASN A 109 15.68 5.68 1.65
N ARG A 110 16.65 6.43 1.13
CA ARG A 110 16.70 6.77 -0.31
C ARG A 110 16.85 5.55 -1.19
N ARG A 111 17.72 4.61 -0.81
CA ARG A 111 17.86 3.33 -1.52
C ARG A 111 16.60 2.49 -1.43
N LEU A 112 15.95 2.45 -0.26
CA LEU A 112 14.67 1.77 -0.07
C LEU A 112 13.59 2.35 -1.00
N LEU A 113 13.50 3.67 -1.11
CA LEU A 113 12.54 4.33 -1.99
C LEU A 113 12.74 3.94 -3.46
N LEU A 114 13.99 3.99 -3.96
CA LEU A 114 14.31 3.58 -5.33
C LEU A 114 13.99 2.11 -5.58
N TRP A 115 14.34 1.25 -4.64
CA TRP A 115 14.01 -0.17 -4.70
C TRP A 115 12.48 -0.38 -4.74
N LEU A 116 11.73 0.31 -3.88
CA LEU A 116 10.28 0.23 -3.77
C LEU A 116 9.60 0.63 -5.10
N GLU A 117 10.01 1.75 -5.70
CA GLU A 117 9.48 2.21 -6.98
C GLU A 117 9.77 1.21 -8.11
N THR A 118 10.97 0.67 -8.17
CA THR A 118 11.36 -0.33 -9.18
C THR A 118 10.53 -1.60 -9.04
N LYS A 119 10.38 -2.11 -7.83
CA LYS A 119 9.57 -3.31 -7.56
C LYS A 119 8.09 -3.09 -7.84
N THR A 120 7.55 -1.93 -7.49
CA THR A 120 6.14 -1.59 -7.74
C THR A 120 5.85 -1.52 -9.23
N ARG A 121 6.70 -0.86 -10.02
CA ARG A 121 6.55 -0.77 -11.48
C ARG A 121 6.58 -2.15 -12.13
N ARG A 122 7.53 -2.99 -11.74
CA ARG A 122 7.62 -4.36 -12.24
C ARG A 122 6.35 -5.14 -11.91
N ARG A 123 5.87 -5.08 -10.67
CA ARG A 123 4.68 -5.82 -10.24
C ARG A 123 3.40 -5.34 -10.93
N ARG A 124 3.28 -4.04 -11.20
CA ARG A 124 2.17 -3.50 -12.00
C ARG A 124 2.19 -4.05 -13.42
N ALA A 125 3.34 -4.02 -14.08
CA ALA A 125 3.47 -4.55 -15.44
C ALA A 125 3.10 -6.04 -15.52
N GLU A 126 3.50 -6.84 -14.53
CA GLU A 126 3.13 -8.25 -14.42
C GLU A 126 1.60 -8.43 -14.26
N CYS A 127 0.96 -7.63 -13.40
CA CYS A 127 -0.48 -7.67 -13.20
C CYS A 127 -1.25 -7.23 -14.45
N ASP A 128 -0.83 -6.15 -15.10
CA ASP A 128 -1.45 -5.64 -16.33
C ASP A 128 -1.34 -6.67 -17.46
N ALA A 129 -0.23 -7.38 -17.59
CA ALA A 129 -0.06 -8.45 -18.57
C ALA A 129 -1.01 -9.64 -18.30
N ILE A 130 -1.18 -10.04 -17.03
CA ILE A 130 -2.11 -11.10 -16.65
C ILE A 130 -3.55 -10.68 -16.95
N ASP A 131 -3.95 -9.46 -16.60
CA ASP A 131 -5.28 -8.93 -16.83
C ASP A 131 -5.60 -8.83 -18.33
N ALA A 132 -4.64 -8.41 -19.16
CA ALA A 132 -4.77 -8.39 -20.61
C ALA A 132 -4.96 -9.81 -21.19
N GLU A 133 -4.19 -10.78 -20.73
CA GLU A 133 -4.33 -12.17 -21.15
C GLU A 133 -5.68 -12.77 -20.75
N MET A 134 -6.12 -12.53 -19.52
CA MET A 134 -7.43 -12.98 -19.04
C MET A 134 -8.58 -12.37 -19.82
N SER A 135 -8.50 -11.10 -20.15
CA SER A 135 -9.49 -10.39 -20.96
C SER A 135 -9.54 -10.94 -22.38
N PHE A 136 -8.39 -11.21 -22.99
CA PHE A 136 -8.30 -11.81 -24.31
C PHE A 136 -8.92 -13.22 -24.34
N ARG A 137 -8.59 -14.07 -23.37
CA ARG A 137 -9.18 -15.42 -23.25
C ARG A 137 -10.70 -15.38 -23.13
N ARG A 138 -11.25 -14.44 -22.34
CA ARG A 138 -12.70 -14.26 -22.21
C ARG A 138 -13.35 -13.90 -23.54
N LEU A 139 -12.75 -12.99 -24.32
CA LEU A 139 -13.26 -12.62 -25.65
C LEU A 139 -13.26 -13.81 -26.61
N MET A 140 -12.22 -14.64 -26.60
CA MET A 140 -12.14 -15.82 -27.46
C MET A 140 -13.25 -16.83 -27.16
N ILE A 141 -13.54 -17.09 -25.87
CA ILE A 141 -14.62 -18.01 -25.46
C ILE A 141 -16.01 -17.52 -25.95
N TRP A 142 -16.24 -16.22 -26.07
CA TRP A 142 -17.48 -15.63 -26.55
C TRP A 142 -17.64 -15.75 -28.07
N GLN A 143 -16.56 -15.83 -28.82
CA GLN A 143 -16.60 -15.97 -30.29
C GLN A 143 -16.84 -17.43 -30.76
N GLU A 144 -16.58 -18.40 -29.89
CA GLU A 144 -16.81 -19.83 -30.18
C GLU A 144 -18.23 -20.32 -29.85
N ARG A 145 -19.10 -19.46 -29.37
CA ARG A 145 -20.54 -19.76 -29.08
C ARG A 145 -21.45 -19.12 -30.13
#